data_7be0c6cd17c52328025c0a423c1d470d
#
_entry.id   7be0c6cd17c52328025c0a423c1d470d
#
_cell.length_a   1.000
_cell.length_b   1.000
_cell.length_c   1.000
_cell.angle_alpha   90.00
_cell.angle_beta   90.00
_cell.angle_gamma   90.00
#
_symmetry.space_group_name_H-M   'P 1'
#
loop_
_entity.id
_entity.type
_entity.pdbx_description
1 polymer ?
#
loop_
_entity_poly.entity_id
_entity_poly.type
_entity_poly.pdbx_seq_one_letter_code
_entity_poly.pdbx_strand_id
1 'polypeptide(L)'
;MAIELAPLPYDRAALAPHLSAEALDQHHGQHQRALVERINAQIAGSEFAELPLQDLVRRTQGRLFQHAAEVWNHAFYWRGLRPRGGGEPGGALGERIARNFGDFARFKAEFERMALAVFGSGWVWLVQRPDATLALLATVNAGSPLTGEDTPLLACDLWEHAYYIDYRGDRARYLEAFWKLVNWEFVAANLV
;
A
#
# COMPACT_ATOMS: atom_id res chain seq x y z
N MET A 1 -3.77 4.77 23.62
CA MET A 1 -4.81 5.27 22.67
C MET A 1 -5.26 4.12 21.77
N ALA A 2 -6.57 3.96 21.53
CA ALA A 2 -7.00 2.90 20.60
C ALA A 2 -6.65 3.26 19.15
N ILE A 3 -6.19 2.28 18.38
CA ILE A 3 -5.99 2.41 16.94
C ILE A 3 -7.37 2.41 16.27
N GLU A 4 -7.60 3.35 15.37
CA GLU A 4 -8.85 3.48 14.65
C GLU A 4 -8.70 3.02 13.19
N LEU A 5 -9.76 2.44 12.64
CA LEU A 5 -9.83 2.17 11.21
C LEU A 5 -9.98 3.51 10.47
N ALA A 6 -8.93 3.92 9.77
CA ALA A 6 -8.98 5.12 8.95
C ALA A 6 -10.09 4.98 7.88
N PRO A 7 -10.95 5.99 7.68
CA PRO A 7 -11.97 5.94 6.63
C PRO A 7 -11.34 5.89 5.24
N LEU A 8 -12.05 5.28 4.29
CA LEU A 8 -11.68 5.39 2.87
C LEU A 8 -11.75 6.88 2.45
N PRO A 9 -10.78 7.38 1.65
CA PRO A 9 -10.80 8.78 1.18
C PRO A 9 -11.83 9.03 0.05
N TYR A 10 -12.64 8.05 -0.29
CA TYR A 10 -13.68 8.07 -1.34
C TYR A 10 -14.81 7.11 -0.98
N ASP A 11 -15.93 7.24 -1.68
CA ASP A 11 -17.03 6.29 -1.58
C ASP A 11 -16.57 4.87 -2.00
N ARG A 12 -17.08 3.86 -1.30
CA ARG A 12 -16.71 2.45 -1.53
C ARG A 12 -16.97 1.95 -2.97
N ALA A 13 -17.91 2.56 -3.68
CA ALA A 13 -18.20 2.21 -5.07
C ALA A 13 -17.42 3.06 -6.09
N ALA A 14 -16.67 4.06 -5.62
CA ALA A 14 -16.07 5.05 -6.50
C ALA A 14 -14.88 4.53 -7.33
N LEU A 15 -14.29 3.38 -6.96
CA LEU A 15 -13.20 2.76 -7.72
C LEU A 15 -13.68 1.82 -8.83
N ALA A 16 -14.99 1.58 -8.95
CA ALA A 16 -15.54 0.80 -10.06
C ALA A 16 -15.27 1.50 -11.43
N PRO A 17 -15.05 0.73 -12.50
CA PRO A 17 -15.14 -0.72 -12.61
C PRO A 17 -13.85 -1.48 -12.24
N HIS A 18 -12.82 -0.80 -11.72
CA HIS A 18 -11.49 -1.37 -11.49
C HIS A 18 -11.39 -2.16 -10.18
N LEU A 19 -12.04 -1.68 -9.13
CA LEU A 19 -12.26 -2.41 -7.89
C LEU A 19 -13.73 -2.25 -7.49
N SER A 20 -14.40 -3.36 -7.25
CA SER A 20 -15.82 -3.37 -6.93
C SER A 20 -16.08 -2.89 -5.50
N ALA A 21 -17.33 -2.44 -5.23
CA ALA A 21 -17.78 -2.12 -3.88
C ALA A 21 -17.69 -3.35 -2.96
N GLU A 22 -17.96 -4.56 -3.49
CA GLU A 22 -17.83 -5.81 -2.74
C GLU A 22 -16.37 -6.05 -2.31
N ALA A 23 -15.41 -5.85 -3.23
CA ALA A 23 -13.99 -5.98 -2.91
C ALA A 23 -13.58 -4.99 -1.80
N LEU A 24 -14.02 -3.73 -1.85
CA LEU A 24 -13.73 -2.74 -0.81
C LEU A 24 -14.43 -3.07 0.52
N ASP A 25 -15.66 -3.56 0.50
CA ASP A 25 -16.38 -3.99 1.70
C ASP A 25 -15.65 -5.14 2.41
N GLN A 26 -15.13 -6.11 1.66
CA GLN A 26 -14.37 -7.22 2.23
C GLN A 26 -12.96 -6.77 2.68
N HIS A 27 -12.26 -6.03 1.85
CA HIS A 27 -10.85 -5.67 2.08
C HIS A 27 -10.70 -4.61 3.19
N HIS A 28 -11.39 -3.46 3.09
CA HIS A 28 -11.36 -2.40 4.09
C HIS A 28 -12.33 -2.68 5.24
N GLY A 29 -13.61 -2.98 4.89
CA GLY A 29 -14.70 -3.05 5.86
C GLY A 29 -14.64 -4.27 6.79
N GLN A 30 -14.08 -5.38 6.35
CA GLN A 30 -13.97 -6.62 7.16
C GLN A 30 -12.52 -6.96 7.48
N HIS A 31 -11.66 -7.18 6.47
CA HIS A 31 -10.29 -7.65 6.71
C HIS A 31 -9.47 -6.62 7.51
N GLN A 32 -9.35 -5.38 7.04
CA GLN A 32 -8.57 -4.36 7.74
C GLN A 32 -9.18 -4.01 9.10
N ARG A 33 -10.51 -3.96 9.22
CA ARG A 33 -11.21 -3.75 10.50
C ARG A 33 -10.83 -4.84 11.52
N ALA A 34 -10.86 -6.10 11.14
CA ALA A 34 -10.49 -7.20 12.03
C ALA A 34 -9.03 -7.11 12.51
N LEU A 35 -8.13 -6.59 11.67
CA LEU A 35 -6.73 -6.33 12.07
C LEU A 35 -6.64 -5.23 13.13
N VAL A 36 -7.40 -4.13 12.98
CA VAL A 36 -7.49 -3.05 13.96
C VAL A 36 -7.99 -3.58 15.32
N GLU A 37 -9.06 -4.38 15.30
CA GLU A 37 -9.60 -5.00 16.52
C GLU A 37 -8.57 -5.90 17.22
N ARG A 38 -7.81 -6.69 16.44
CA ARG A 38 -6.74 -7.55 16.96
C ARG A 38 -5.58 -6.76 17.55
N ILE A 39 -5.17 -5.63 16.95
CA ILE A 39 -4.16 -4.76 17.52
C ILE A 39 -4.65 -4.23 18.87
N ASN A 40 -5.85 -3.65 18.90
CA ASN A 40 -6.40 -3.05 20.12
C ASN A 40 -6.52 -4.08 21.27
N ALA A 41 -6.89 -5.31 20.97
CA ALA A 41 -6.91 -6.39 21.95
C ALA A 41 -5.49 -6.73 22.47
N GLN A 42 -4.47 -6.67 21.60
CA GLN A 42 -3.09 -7.01 21.98
C GLN A 42 -2.38 -5.91 22.76
N ILE A 43 -2.65 -4.64 22.46
CA ILE A 43 -1.99 -3.50 23.12
C ILE A 43 -2.67 -3.08 24.42
N ALA A 44 -3.90 -3.52 24.68
CA ALA A 44 -4.66 -3.15 25.87
C ALA A 44 -3.87 -3.52 27.15
N GLY A 45 -3.59 -2.51 27.99
CA GLY A 45 -2.84 -2.68 29.25
C GLY A 45 -1.35 -3.02 29.08
N SER A 46 -0.82 -2.97 27.86
CA SER A 46 0.61 -3.17 27.59
C SER A 46 1.38 -1.84 27.52
N GLU A 47 2.71 -1.91 27.49
CA GLU A 47 3.58 -0.74 27.25
C GLU A 47 3.36 -0.08 25.87
N PHE A 48 2.67 -0.76 24.95
CA PHE A 48 2.36 -0.29 23.61
C PHE A 48 1.03 0.45 23.49
N ALA A 49 0.23 0.51 24.57
CA ALA A 49 -1.16 1.02 24.54
C ALA A 49 -1.30 2.46 24.04
N GLU A 50 -0.27 3.28 24.25
CA GLU A 50 -0.29 4.71 23.87
C GLU A 50 0.56 5.01 22.62
N LEU A 51 1.13 3.99 21.97
CA LEU A 51 1.94 4.20 20.77
C LEU A 51 1.08 4.45 19.53
N PRO A 52 1.47 5.41 18.67
CA PRO A 52 0.88 5.55 17.35
C PRO A 52 1.17 4.30 16.49
N LEU A 53 0.29 4.04 15.52
CA LEU A 53 0.38 2.86 14.66
C LEU A 53 1.76 2.69 13.99
N GLN A 54 2.34 3.77 13.46
CA GLN A 54 3.67 3.72 12.84
C GLN A 54 4.80 3.35 13.82
N ASP A 55 4.67 3.71 15.09
CA ASP A 55 5.65 3.33 16.11
C ASP A 55 5.46 1.88 16.54
N LEU A 56 4.23 1.35 16.52
CA LEU A 56 3.98 -0.08 16.65
C LEU A 56 4.70 -0.86 15.53
N VAL A 57 4.60 -0.40 14.28
CA VAL A 57 5.32 -1.04 13.15
C VAL A 57 6.83 -1.05 13.36
N ARG A 58 7.40 0.05 13.84
CA ARG A 58 8.85 0.19 14.01
C ARG A 58 9.42 -0.53 15.24
N ARG A 59 8.63 -0.67 16.32
CA ARG A 59 9.11 -1.06 17.64
C ARG A 59 8.67 -2.43 18.10
N THR A 60 7.74 -3.09 17.36
CA THR A 60 7.24 -4.41 17.74
C THR A 60 7.72 -5.49 16.79
N GLN A 61 7.53 -6.75 17.19
CA GLN A 61 7.88 -7.92 16.42
C GLN A 61 6.77 -8.97 16.47
N GLY A 62 6.92 -10.04 15.68
CA GLY A 62 5.98 -11.16 15.67
C GLY A 62 4.57 -10.75 15.26
N ARG A 63 3.56 -11.24 15.96
CA ARG A 63 2.15 -11.07 15.57
C ARG A 63 1.68 -9.63 15.69
N LEU A 64 2.13 -8.89 16.70
CA LEU A 64 1.74 -7.47 16.86
C LEU A 64 2.29 -6.62 15.71
N PHE A 65 3.56 -6.81 15.36
CA PHE A 65 4.15 -6.20 14.16
C PHE A 65 3.33 -6.51 12.91
N GLN A 66 3.01 -7.80 12.66
CA GLN A 66 2.27 -8.20 11.47
C GLN A 66 0.93 -7.48 11.36
N HIS A 67 0.16 -7.43 12.44
CA HIS A 67 -1.13 -6.73 12.44
C HIS A 67 -0.95 -5.21 12.25
N ALA A 68 0.00 -4.59 12.95
CA ALA A 68 0.26 -3.15 12.86
C ALA A 68 0.74 -2.74 11.47
N ALA A 69 1.67 -3.51 10.89
CA ALA A 69 2.18 -3.25 9.55
C ALA A 69 1.08 -3.42 8.48
N GLU A 70 0.26 -4.47 8.56
CA GLU A 70 -0.87 -4.65 7.65
C GLU A 70 -1.87 -3.49 7.74
N VAL A 71 -2.25 -3.04 8.95
CA VAL A 71 -3.18 -1.89 9.07
C VAL A 71 -2.57 -0.63 8.48
N TRP A 72 -1.28 -0.38 8.70
CA TRP A 72 -0.59 0.78 8.15
C TRP A 72 -0.45 0.69 6.63
N ASN A 73 -0.01 -0.45 6.10
CA ASN A 73 0.17 -0.70 4.67
C ASN A 73 -1.15 -0.50 3.92
N HIS A 74 -2.27 -1.03 4.46
CA HIS A 74 -3.60 -0.85 3.87
C HIS A 74 -4.05 0.62 3.89
N ALA A 75 -3.87 1.33 5.01
CA ALA A 75 -4.23 2.75 5.10
C ALA A 75 -3.42 3.59 4.09
N PHE A 76 -2.15 3.26 3.88
CA PHE A 76 -1.31 3.89 2.87
C PHE A 76 -1.75 3.54 1.45
N TYR A 77 -2.06 2.28 1.18
CA TYR A 77 -2.56 1.80 -0.10
C TYR A 77 -3.84 2.51 -0.54
N TRP A 78 -4.84 2.63 0.36
CA TRP A 78 -6.10 3.32 0.03
C TRP A 78 -5.90 4.78 -0.35
N ARG A 79 -5.00 5.49 0.31
CA ARG A 79 -4.65 6.88 -0.03
C ARG A 79 -3.90 7.00 -1.36
N GLY A 80 -3.17 5.95 -1.71
CA GLY A 80 -2.46 5.81 -2.99
C GLY A 80 -3.38 5.58 -4.19
N LEU A 81 -4.68 5.36 -3.97
CA LEU A 81 -5.70 5.17 -5.01
C LEU A 81 -6.70 6.32 -5.01
N ARG A 82 -7.30 6.58 -6.16
CA ARG A 82 -8.41 7.54 -6.30
C ARG A 82 -9.32 7.20 -7.47
N PRO A 83 -10.61 7.62 -7.41
CA PRO A 83 -11.49 7.59 -8.57
C PRO A 83 -10.90 8.41 -9.71
N ARG A 84 -10.98 7.89 -10.93
CA ARG A 84 -10.40 8.56 -12.12
C ARG A 84 -8.92 8.93 -11.94
N GLY A 85 -8.17 8.05 -11.29
CA GLY A 85 -6.73 8.13 -11.14
C GLY A 85 -5.97 7.71 -12.39
N GLY A 86 -4.74 7.26 -12.21
CA GLY A 86 -3.88 6.77 -13.29
C GLY A 86 -3.22 7.87 -14.11
N GLY A 87 -2.90 7.55 -15.36
CA GLY A 87 -2.03 8.41 -16.16
C GLY A 87 -0.57 8.32 -15.74
N GLU A 88 0.19 9.38 -16.05
CA GLU A 88 1.61 9.51 -15.70
C GLU A 88 1.80 10.68 -14.73
N PRO A 89 2.72 10.54 -13.74
CA PRO A 89 3.02 11.65 -12.85
C PRO A 89 3.79 12.75 -13.57
N GLY A 90 3.43 13.98 -13.30
CA GLY A 90 4.16 15.17 -13.75
C GLY A 90 5.08 15.76 -12.67
N GLY A 91 5.66 16.92 -12.97
CA GLY A 91 6.49 17.68 -12.03
C GLY A 91 7.68 16.91 -11.49
N ALA A 92 8.08 17.22 -10.26
CA ALA A 92 9.27 16.63 -9.62
C ALA A 92 9.25 15.10 -9.56
N LEU A 93 8.06 14.51 -9.36
CA LEU A 93 7.93 13.03 -9.32
C LEU A 93 8.22 12.43 -10.71
N GLY A 94 7.63 12.98 -11.77
CA GLY A 94 7.86 12.51 -13.14
C GLY A 94 9.34 12.63 -13.55
N GLU A 95 9.98 13.76 -13.21
CA GLU A 95 11.41 13.97 -13.47
C GLU A 95 12.29 12.98 -12.71
N ARG A 96 11.96 12.68 -11.43
CA ARG A 96 12.70 11.70 -10.65
C ARG A 96 12.50 10.26 -11.20
N ILE A 97 11.28 9.91 -11.64
CA ILE A 97 11.01 8.62 -12.29
C ILE A 97 11.85 8.50 -13.57
N ALA A 98 11.85 9.52 -14.43
CA ALA A 98 12.65 9.52 -15.64
C ALA A 98 14.15 9.39 -15.34
N ARG A 99 14.66 10.08 -14.32
CA ARG A 99 16.06 10.00 -13.89
C ARG A 99 16.46 8.61 -13.40
N ASN A 100 15.61 7.94 -12.63
CA ASN A 100 15.97 6.69 -11.95
C ASN A 100 15.64 5.44 -12.78
N PHE A 101 14.63 5.52 -13.65
CA PHE A 101 14.13 4.39 -14.45
C PHE A 101 14.25 4.59 -15.97
N GLY A 102 14.63 5.79 -16.42
CA GLY A 102 14.73 6.19 -17.83
C GLY A 102 13.46 6.85 -18.34
N ASP A 103 12.31 6.25 -18.13
CA ASP A 103 10.98 6.79 -18.45
C ASP A 103 9.88 6.10 -17.63
N PHE A 104 8.65 6.62 -17.74
CA PHE A 104 7.52 6.06 -17.01
C PHE A 104 7.14 4.65 -17.48
N ALA A 105 7.27 4.35 -18.76
CA ALA A 105 6.94 3.03 -19.29
C ALA A 105 7.88 1.94 -18.72
N ARG A 106 9.16 2.23 -18.62
CA ARG A 106 10.16 1.34 -17.98
C ARG A 106 9.90 1.18 -16.50
N PHE A 107 9.64 2.27 -15.79
CA PHE A 107 9.27 2.22 -14.38
C PHE A 107 8.07 1.29 -14.16
N LYS A 108 7.00 1.49 -14.95
CA LYS A 108 5.79 0.67 -14.88
C LYS A 108 6.09 -0.81 -15.16
N ALA A 109 6.84 -1.08 -16.22
CA ALA A 109 7.21 -2.45 -16.59
C ALA A 109 8.05 -3.14 -15.50
N GLU A 110 9.00 -2.43 -14.87
CA GLU A 110 9.80 -2.96 -13.77
C GLU A 110 8.95 -3.22 -12.52
N PHE A 111 8.02 -2.31 -12.20
CA PHE A 111 7.08 -2.48 -11.10
C PHE A 111 6.20 -3.72 -11.31
N GLU A 112 5.59 -3.85 -12.50
CA GLU A 112 4.76 -5.01 -12.85
C GLU A 112 5.56 -6.32 -12.81
N ARG A 113 6.77 -6.34 -13.36
CA ARG A 113 7.65 -7.50 -13.32
C ARG A 113 7.96 -7.90 -11.87
N MET A 114 8.27 -6.94 -11.01
CA MET A 114 8.51 -7.19 -9.58
C MET A 114 7.26 -7.71 -8.90
N ALA A 115 6.09 -7.13 -9.16
CA ALA A 115 4.82 -7.53 -8.58
C ALA A 115 4.41 -8.97 -8.97
N LEU A 116 4.63 -9.34 -10.23
CA LEU A 116 4.36 -10.70 -10.71
C LEU A 116 5.36 -11.73 -10.17
N ALA A 117 6.59 -11.30 -9.84
CA ALA A 117 7.61 -12.17 -9.27
C ALA A 117 7.45 -12.43 -7.76
N VAL A 118 6.63 -11.66 -7.04
CA VAL A 118 6.34 -11.92 -5.62
C VAL A 118 5.61 -13.25 -5.49
N PHE A 119 6.27 -14.21 -4.85
CA PHE A 119 5.69 -15.52 -4.57
C PHE A 119 4.81 -15.44 -3.32
N GLY A 120 3.54 -15.79 -3.47
CA GLY A 120 2.57 -15.71 -2.37
C GLY A 120 2.11 -14.28 -2.07
N SER A 121 1.96 -13.96 -0.79
CA SER A 121 1.45 -12.68 -0.28
C SER A 121 2.57 -11.68 -0.05
N GLY A 122 2.29 -10.41 -0.32
CA GLY A 122 3.25 -9.34 -0.09
C GLY A 122 2.80 -8.02 -0.72
N TRP A 123 3.74 -7.11 -0.86
CA TRP A 123 3.54 -5.75 -1.35
C TRP A 123 4.66 -5.36 -2.30
N VAL A 124 4.36 -4.51 -3.26
CA VAL A 124 5.38 -3.77 -4.02
C VAL A 124 5.23 -2.29 -3.78
N TRP A 125 6.37 -1.64 -3.61
CA TRP A 125 6.47 -0.25 -3.24
C TRP A 125 7.33 0.51 -4.25
N LEU A 126 6.95 1.76 -4.53
CA LEU A 126 7.88 2.79 -4.94
C LEU A 126 8.34 3.48 -3.66
N VAL A 127 9.65 3.59 -3.46
CA VAL A 127 10.24 4.25 -2.30
C VAL A 127 11.25 5.30 -2.73
N GLN A 128 11.45 6.31 -1.88
CA GLN A 128 12.59 7.21 -1.95
C GLN A 128 13.61 6.80 -0.90
N ARG A 129 14.84 6.59 -1.32
CA ARG A 129 15.98 6.28 -0.44
C ARG A 129 16.52 7.53 0.23
N PRO A 130 17.34 7.40 1.28
CA PRO A 130 17.97 8.55 1.95
C PRO A 130 18.82 9.43 1.05
N ASP A 131 19.39 8.89 -0.03
CA ASP A 131 20.13 9.63 -1.06
C ASP A 131 19.24 10.33 -2.10
N ALA A 132 17.93 10.37 -1.85
CA ALA A 132 16.90 10.92 -2.72
C ALA A 132 16.68 10.17 -4.04
N THR A 133 17.31 9.02 -4.26
CA THR A 133 17.00 8.17 -5.43
C THR A 133 15.68 7.43 -5.23
N LEU A 134 14.99 7.15 -6.33
CA LEU A 134 13.80 6.30 -6.32
C LEU A 134 14.18 4.85 -6.59
N ALA A 135 13.53 3.94 -5.87
CA ALA A 135 13.72 2.51 -6.02
C ALA A 135 12.40 1.74 -5.91
N LEU A 136 12.36 0.55 -6.48
CA LEU A 136 11.31 -0.41 -6.23
C LEU A 136 11.73 -1.36 -5.11
N LEU A 137 10.79 -1.69 -4.24
CA LEU A 137 10.99 -2.61 -3.13
C LEU A 137 9.84 -3.63 -3.13
N ALA A 138 10.14 -4.91 -3.04
CA ALA A 138 9.16 -5.95 -2.77
C ALA A 138 9.31 -6.43 -1.33
N THR A 139 8.19 -6.55 -0.62
CA THR A 139 8.16 -7.11 0.73
C THR A 139 7.21 -8.29 0.79
N VAL A 140 7.56 -9.29 1.60
CA VAL A 140 6.73 -10.49 1.79
C VAL A 140 5.81 -10.31 2.99
N ASN A 141 4.63 -10.92 2.93
CA ASN A 141 3.63 -10.84 3.99
C ASN A 141 3.38 -9.38 4.43
N ALA A 142 3.48 -9.11 5.73
CA ALA A 142 3.28 -7.79 6.33
C ALA A 142 4.49 -6.85 6.25
N GLY A 143 5.54 -7.19 5.50
CA GLY A 143 6.73 -6.34 5.40
C GLY A 143 6.38 -4.91 4.96
N SER A 144 7.05 -3.94 5.56
CA SER A 144 6.79 -2.51 5.33
C SER A 144 8.09 -1.71 5.24
N PRO A 145 8.19 -0.72 4.34
CA PRO A 145 9.33 0.20 4.29
C PRO A 145 9.56 0.97 5.59
N LEU A 146 8.53 1.10 6.45
CA LEU A 146 8.66 1.78 7.74
C LEU A 146 9.67 1.15 8.70
N THR A 147 10.07 -0.09 8.46
CA THR A 147 11.09 -0.77 9.28
C THR A 147 12.52 -0.44 8.88
N GLY A 148 12.70 0.26 7.77
CA GLY A 148 13.97 0.76 7.26
C GLY A 148 14.04 2.27 7.23
N GLU A 149 14.93 2.80 6.39
CA GLU A 149 15.17 4.23 6.21
C GLU A 149 14.47 4.81 4.97
N ASP A 150 13.90 3.94 4.14
CA ASP A 150 13.25 4.32 2.89
C ASP A 150 11.89 4.99 3.16
N THR A 151 11.60 6.07 2.44
CA THR A 151 10.31 6.75 2.47
C THR A 151 9.35 6.11 1.46
N PRO A 152 8.23 5.50 1.88
CA PRO A 152 7.25 4.94 0.97
C PRO A 152 6.51 6.03 0.20
N LEU A 153 6.40 5.88 -1.12
CA LEU A 153 5.70 6.80 -2.01
C LEU A 153 4.42 6.19 -2.57
N LEU A 154 4.46 4.93 -3.02
CA LEU A 154 3.34 4.18 -3.56
C LEU A 154 3.39 2.75 -3.05
N ALA A 155 2.23 2.17 -2.78
CA ALA A 155 2.07 0.76 -2.42
C ALA A 155 1.12 0.05 -3.38
N CYS A 156 1.41 -1.20 -3.73
CA CYS A 156 0.48 -2.12 -4.36
C CYS A 156 0.35 -3.37 -3.50
N ASP A 157 -0.87 -3.68 -3.11
CA ASP A 157 -1.21 -4.88 -2.34
C ASP A 157 -1.26 -6.10 -3.25
N LEU A 158 -0.47 -7.13 -2.95
CA LEU A 158 -0.40 -8.38 -3.71
C LEU A 158 -0.94 -9.59 -2.94
N TRP A 159 -1.54 -9.35 -1.77
CA TRP A 159 -2.33 -10.37 -1.10
C TRP A 159 -3.56 -10.71 -1.95
N GLU A 160 -3.97 -11.97 -1.98
CA GLU A 160 -5.13 -12.40 -2.78
C GLU A 160 -6.42 -11.69 -2.37
N HIS A 161 -6.57 -11.30 -1.09
CA HIS A 161 -7.73 -10.53 -0.64
C HIS A 161 -7.89 -9.17 -1.35
N ALA A 162 -6.81 -8.62 -1.92
CA ALA A 162 -6.86 -7.35 -2.63
C ALA A 162 -7.53 -7.46 -4.01
N TYR A 163 -7.48 -8.65 -4.63
CA TYR A 163 -7.91 -8.77 -6.04
C TYR A 163 -8.75 -10.00 -6.36
N TYR A 164 -8.85 -11.00 -5.48
CA TYR A 164 -9.46 -12.27 -5.82
C TYR A 164 -10.97 -12.16 -6.12
N ILE A 165 -11.69 -11.23 -5.50
CA ILE A 165 -13.12 -10.99 -5.75
C ILE A 165 -13.34 -10.60 -7.22
N ASP A 166 -12.58 -9.64 -7.73
CA ASP A 166 -12.78 -9.06 -9.05
C ASP A 166 -11.98 -9.78 -10.16
N TYR A 167 -10.82 -10.32 -9.83
CA TYR A 167 -9.85 -10.83 -10.80
C TYR A 167 -9.49 -12.30 -10.62
N ARG A 168 -9.99 -12.97 -9.57
CA ARG A 168 -9.59 -14.33 -9.19
C ARG A 168 -8.05 -14.43 -9.07
N GLY A 169 -7.44 -15.44 -9.64
CA GLY A 169 -5.99 -15.61 -9.64
C GLY A 169 -5.23 -14.75 -10.67
N ASP A 170 -5.91 -13.88 -11.42
CA ASP A 170 -5.30 -13.08 -12.48
C ASP A 170 -4.70 -11.78 -11.94
N ARG A 171 -3.52 -11.91 -11.32
CA ARG A 171 -2.77 -10.77 -10.77
C ARG A 171 -2.36 -9.77 -11.85
N ALA A 172 -2.13 -10.22 -13.09
CA ALA A 172 -1.74 -9.32 -14.18
C ALA A 172 -2.88 -8.33 -14.52
N ARG A 173 -4.12 -8.82 -14.64
CA ARG A 173 -5.29 -7.96 -14.86
C ARG A 173 -5.57 -7.03 -13.68
N TYR A 174 -5.33 -7.48 -12.46
CA TYR A 174 -5.41 -6.60 -11.29
C TYR A 174 -4.39 -5.45 -11.37
N LEU A 175 -3.14 -5.71 -11.78
CA LEU A 175 -2.13 -4.67 -11.96
C LEU A 175 -2.53 -3.66 -13.04
N GLU A 176 -3.13 -4.11 -14.15
CA GLU A 176 -3.69 -3.20 -15.16
C GLU A 176 -4.76 -2.25 -14.57
N ALA A 177 -5.62 -2.78 -13.72
CA ALA A 177 -6.65 -2.01 -13.03
C ALA A 177 -6.05 -1.06 -11.97
N PHE A 178 -5.08 -1.53 -11.20
CA PHE A 178 -4.34 -0.72 -10.22
C PHE A 178 -3.79 0.56 -10.85
N TRP A 179 -3.13 0.47 -12.02
CA TRP A 179 -2.59 1.63 -12.72
C TRP A 179 -3.64 2.66 -13.17
N LYS A 180 -4.91 2.28 -13.29
CA LYS A 180 -6.02 3.21 -13.59
C LYS A 180 -6.52 3.97 -12.36
N LEU A 181 -6.06 3.57 -11.19
CA LEU A 181 -6.51 4.13 -9.91
C LEU A 181 -5.43 4.92 -9.17
N VAL A 182 -4.16 4.84 -9.57
CA VAL A 182 -3.05 5.48 -8.83
C VAL A 182 -3.31 6.97 -8.65
N ASN A 183 -3.19 7.42 -7.40
CA ASN A 183 -3.28 8.82 -7.00
C ASN A 183 -1.90 9.49 -7.01
N TRP A 184 -1.47 9.95 -8.19
CA TRP A 184 -0.14 10.55 -8.34
C TRP A 184 0.07 11.81 -7.51
N GLU A 185 -0.99 12.54 -7.14
CA GLU A 185 -0.90 13.69 -6.24
C GLU A 185 -0.44 13.25 -4.84
N PHE A 186 -1.06 12.18 -4.32
CA PHE A 186 -0.64 11.58 -3.05
C PHE A 186 0.81 11.05 -3.14
N VAL A 187 1.16 10.36 -4.22
CA VAL A 187 2.52 9.82 -4.42
C VAL A 187 3.55 10.96 -4.43
N ALA A 188 3.26 12.05 -5.14
CA ALA A 188 4.14 13.22 -5.20
C ALA A 188 4.24 13.96 -3.85
N ALA A 189 3.15 14.00 -3.07
CA ALA A 189 3.15 14.63 -1.74
C ALA A 189 4.01 13.88 -0.70
N ASN A 190 4.34 12.62 -0.95
CA ASN A 190 5.24 11.83 -0.08
C ASN A 190 6.73 12.03 -0.41
N LEU A 191 7.09 12.74 -1.50
CA LEU A 191 8.48 13.08 -1.79
C LEU A 191 9.07 13.99 -0.70
N VAL A 192 10.28 13.70 -0.26
CA VAL A 192 11.05 14.48 0.71
C VAL A 192 12.35 15.00 0.11
#